data_530a91060a50f524dc2b241166f55049
#
_entry.id   530a91060a50f524dc2b241166f55049
#
_cell.length_a   1.000
_cell.length_b   1.000
_cell.length_c   1.000
_cell.angle_alpha   90.00
_cell.angle_beta   90.00
_cell.angle_gamma   90.00
#
_symmetry.space_group_name_H-M   'P 1'
#
loop_
_entity.id
_entity.type
_entity.pdbx_description
1 polymer ?
#
loop_
_entity_poly.entity_id
_entity_poly.type
_entity_poly.pdbx_seq_one_letter_code
_entity_poly.pdbx_strand_id
1 'polypeptide(L)'
;MERTENHVVIYYENWNKHHEKFYVNNKLHRIEGPAIISYYENGDIEHESYYQNGELEREDGPASIYYFDNGNKKYEYYFKHGFKHRVDGPAYIQYNEDGTKNHESYFMDDILHREDGPARVQYYSNGNKKYEEYYNGGSLHREDGPAKICYYSNGNIRAEEYYKYGVWHRDNNGPVIVYYYKSGNIKSVVS
;
A
#
# COMPACT_ATOMS: atom_id res chain seq x y z
N MET A 1 32.28 9.77 20.87
CA MET A 1 31.49 8.67 21.45
C MET A 1 31.79 7.44 20.65
N GLU A 2 32.11 6.32 21.30
CA GLU A 2 32.27 5.04 20.62
C GLU A 2 30.92 4.57 20.04
N ARG A 3 30.96 4.05 18.84
CA ARG A 3 29.81 3.44 18.17
C ARG A 3 29.51 2.09 18.86
N THR A 4 28.35 1.96 19.49
CA THR A 4 27.92 0.69 20.08
C THR A 4 26.97 -0.04 19.15
N GLU A 5 27.29 -1.28 18.80
CA GLU A 5 26.45 -2.14 17.98
C GLU A 5 25.90 -3.28 18.84
N ASN A 6 24.59 -3.54 18.77
CA ASN A 6 23.93 -4.61 19.49
C ASN A 6 23.06 -5.44 18.52
N HIS A 7 23.13 -6.75 18.69
CA HIS A 7 22.27 -7.71 18.00
C HIS A 7 21.50 -8.52 19.04
N VAL A 8 20.18 -8.48 18.99
CA VAL A 8 19.28 -9.19 19.90
C VAL A 8 18.54 -10.27 19.11
N VAL A 9 18.57 -11.50 19.60
CA VAL A 9 17.84 -12.64 19.04
C VAL A 9 16.89 -13.16 20.08
N ILE A 10 15.61 -13.36 19.70
CA ILE A 10 14.58 -14.00 20.52
C ILE A 10 14.19 -15.30 19.81
N TYR A 11 13.95 -16.34 20.58
CA TYR A 11 13.63 -17.67 20.06
C TYR A 11 12.23 -18.11 20.48
N TYR A 12 11.60 -18.94 19.66
CA TYR A 12 10.45 -19.74 20.04
C TYR A 12 10.83 -20.86 21.03
N GLU A 13 9.84 -21.54 21.61
CA GLU A 13 10.08 -22.68 22.50
C GLU A 13 10.80 -23.85 21.80
N ASN A 14 10.60 -23.99 20.46
CA ASN A 14 11.28 -25.01 19.65
C ASN A 14 12.70 -24.62 19.20
N TRP A 15 13.28 -23.54 19.75
CA TRP A 15 14.59 -22.98 19.43
C TRP A 15 14.75 -22.40 18.01
N ASN A 16 13.70 -22.30 17.22
CA ASN A 16 13.73 -21.52 16.01
C ASN A 16 13.74 -20.03 16.35
N LYS A 17 14.41 -19.22 15.55
CA LYS A 17 14.42 -17.76 15.74
C LYS A 17 12.99 -17.23 15.61
N HIS A 18 12.60 -16.33 16.53
CA HIS A 18 11.36 -15.58 16.45
C HIS A 18 11.60 -14.17 15.91
N HIS A 19 12.60 -13.47 16.49
CA HIS A 19 12.98 -12.14 16.03
C HIS A 19 14.49 -11.93 16.09
N GLU A 20 15.01 -11.21 15.11
CA GLU A 20 16.34 -10.59 15.16
C GLU A 20 16.20 -9.08 15.07
N LYS A 21 16.93 -8.35 15.91
CA LYS A 21 16.94 -6.88 15.93
C LYS A 21 18.36 -6.37 16.00
N PHE A 22 18.68 -5.41 15.11
CA PHE A 22 20.00 -4.80 15.02
C PHE A 22 19.92 -3.33 15.43
N TYR A 23 20.82 -2.93 16.32
CA TYR A 23 20.86 -1.59 16.89
C TYR A 23 22.25 -0.98 16.73
N VAL A 24 22.27 0.33 16.51
CA VAL A 24 23.47 1.18 16.64
C VAL A 24 23.11 2.35 17.55
N ASN A 25 23.89 2.57 18.61
CA ASN A 25 23.64 3.61 19.60
C ASN A 25 22.20 3.59 20.14
N ASN A 26 21.69 2.39 20.49
CA ASN A 26 20.34 2.12 20.99
C ASN A 26 19.19 2.47 20.03
N LYS A 27 19.46 2.71 18.75
CA LYS A 27 18.45 2.91 17.71
C LYS A 27 18.48 1.73 16.74
N LEU A 28 17.32 1.28 16.28
CA LEU A 28 17.22 0.32 15.18
C LEU A 28 17.99 0.86 13.98
N HIS A 29 18.98 0.10 13.52
CA HIS A 29 19.84 0.49 12.42
C HIS A 29 20.62 -0.70 11.88
N ARG A 30 20.65 -0.86 10.56
CA ARG A 30 21.53 -1.80 9.87
C ARG A 30 21.84 -1.28 8.48
N ILE A 31 23.11 -1.24 8.07
CA ILE A 31 23.54 -0.75 6.76
C ILE A 31 23.24 -1.80 5.69
N GLU A 32 23.63 -3.05 5.95
CA GLU A 32 23.48 -4.15 5.00
C GLU A 32 22.38 -5.11 5.47
N GLY A 33 21.14 -4.86 5.01
CA GLY A 33 19.99 -5.70 5.31
C GLY A 33 18.98 -5.09 6.28
N PRO A 34 17.92 -5.86 6.64
CA PRO A 34 16.87 -5.40 7.54
C PRO A 34 17.38 -5.29 8.98
N ALA A 35 16.96 -4.24 9.70
CA ALA A 35 17.26 -4.05 11.12
C ALA A 35 16.31 -4.85 12.03
N ILE A 36 15.17 -5.30 11.52
CA ILE A 36 14.27 -6.26 12.17
C ILE A 36 14.00 -7.39 11.17
N ILE A 37 14.13 -8.62 11.65
CA ILE A 37 13.67 -9.82 10.95
C ILE A 37 12.78 -10.60 11.90
N SER A 38 11.57 -10.93 11.47
CA SER A 38 10.65 -11.82 12.19
C SER A 38 10.48 -13.11 11.41
N TYR A 39 10.30 -14.19 12.12
CA TYR A 39 10.19 -15.53 11.55
C TYR A 39 8.91 -16.20 12.00
N TYR A 40 8.34 -17.00 11.14
CA TYR A 40 7.34 -18.01 11.52
C TYR A 40 7.98 -19.10 12.38
N GLU A 41 7.15 -19.86 13.09
CA GLU A 41 7.61 -20.94 13.96
C GLU A 41 8.34 -22.07 13.19
N ASN A 42 8.07 -22.22 11.88
CA ASN A 42 8.78 -23.14 10.98
C ASN A 42 10.18 -22.65 10.54
N GLY A 43 10.54 -21.40 10.87
CA GLY A 43 11.83 -20.79 10.56
C GLY A 43 11.85 -19.95 9.28
N ASP A 44 10.76 -19.91 8.51
CA ASP A 44 10.65 -19.05 7.34
C ASP A 44 10.48 -17.58 7.75
N ILE A 45 10.90 -16.65 6.90
CA ILE A 45 10.78 -15.21 7.16
C ILE A 45 9.30 -14.80 7.07
N GLU A 46 8.78 -14.18 8.13
CA GLU A 46 7.46 -13.56 8.18
C GLU A 46 7.51 -12.06 7.82
N HIS A 47 8.56 -11.37 8.27
CA HIS A 47 8.65 -9.92 8.14
C HIS A 47 10.10 -9.42 8.16
N GLU A 48 10.39 -8.44 7.31
CA GLU A 48 11.63 -7.69 7.28
C GLU A 48 11.35 -6.19 7.36
N SER A 49 12.14 -5.46 8.16
CA SER A 49 12.07 -4.00 8.23
C SER A 49 13.44 -3.37 8.24
N TYR A 50 13.62 -2.40 7.36
CA TYR A 50 14.85 -1.64 7.17
C TYR A 50 14.76 -0.32 7.91
N TYR A 51 15.72 -0.09 8.80
CA TYR A 51 15.79 1.12 9.62
C TYR A 51 17.14 1.80 9.49
N GLN A 52 17.11 3.12 9.39
CA GLN A 52 18.25 3.98 9.52
C GLN A 52 18.04 4.96 10.69
N ASN A 53 18.93 4.91 11.69
CA ASN A 53 18.88 5.77 12.88
C ASN A 53 17.53 5.76 13.63
N GLY A 54 16.80 4.65 13.61
CA GLY A 54 15.51 4.47 14.27
C GLY A 54 14.29 4.80 13.41
N GLU A 55 14.46 5.23 12.17
CA GLU A 55 13.38 5.52 11.23
C GLU A 55 13.29 4.44 10.15
N LEU A 56 12.08 4.05 9.75
CA LEU A 56 11.85 3.19 8.60
C LEU A 56 12.32 3.91 7.34
N GLU A 57 13.35 3.37 6.69
CA GLU A 57 13.93 3.96 5.49
C GLU A 57 14.68 2.92 4.67
N ARG A 58 14.49 2.94 3.35
CA ARG A 58 15.28 2.19 2.38
C ARG A 58 15.24 2.87 1.02
N GLU A 59 16.40 3.11 0.41
CA GLU A 59 16.52 3.78 -0.90
C GLU A 59 16.15 2.84 -2.06
N ASP A 60 16.62 1.59 -2.02
CA ASP A 60 16.56 0.66 -3.16
C ASP A 60 15.37 -0.32 -3.11
N GLY A 61 14.29 0.00 -2.37
CA GLY A 61 13.17 -0.91 -2.26
C GLY A 61 12.21 -0.61 -1.11
N PRO A 62 11.30 -1.56 -0.80
CA PRO A 62 10.39 -1.40 0.32
C PRO A 62 11.15 -1.45 1.65
N ALA A 63 10.85 -0.51 2.55
CA ALA A 63 11.45 -0.46 3.88
C ALA A 63 10.80 -1.46 4.86
N SER A 64 9.60 -1.98 4.56
CA SER A 64 8.98 -3.05 5.33
C SER A 64 8.29 -4.04 4.39
N ILE A 65 8.57 -5.34 4.57
CA ILE A 65 8.05 -6.42 3.75
C ILE A 65 7.48 -7.49 4.66
N TYR A 66 6.24 -7.90 4.41
CA TYR A 66 5.62 -9.05 5.04
C TYR A 66 5.47 -10.17 4.03
N TYR A 67 5.58 -11.38 4.48
CA TYR A 67 5.46 -12.59 3.67
C TYR A 67 4.31 -13.46 4.17
N PHE A 68 3.75 -14.27 3.30
CA PHE A 68 2.94 -15.42 3.65
C PHE A 68 3.85 -16.58 4.05
N ASP A 69 3.28 -17.61 4.68
CA ASP A 69 3.99 -18.84 5.07
C ASP A 69 4.51 -19.65 3.85
N ASN A 70 3.98 -19.42 2.65
CA ASN A 70 4.47 -19.97 1.40
C ASN A 70 5.65 -19.18 0.78
N GLY A 71 6.15 -18.14 1.46
CA GLY A 71 7.27 -17.30 1.04
C GLY A 71 6.90 -16.19 0.04
N ASN A 72 5.66 -16.14 -0.45
CA ASN A 72 5.21 -15.04 -1.31
C ASN A 72 5.04 -13.76 -0.50
N LYS A 73 5.31 -12.62 -1.13
CA LYS A 73 5.07 -11.32 -0.48
C LYS A 73 3.60 -11.13 -0.20
N LYS A 74 3.30 -10.58 1.01
CA LYS A 74 1.95 -10.23 1.47
C LYS A 74 1.72 -8.73 1.42
N TYR A 75 2.70 -7.97 1.94
CA TYR A 75 2.68 -6.51 1.93
C TYR A 75 4.05 -5.95 1.63
N GLU A 76 4.11 -4.85 0.88
CA GLU A 76 5.28 -4.00 0.72
C GLU A 76 4.92 -2.57 1.11
N TYR A 77 5.78 -1.97 1.92
CA TYR A 77 5.67 -0.57 2.31
C TYR A 77 6.97 0.16 1.98
N TYR A 78 6.84 1.24 1.24
CA TYR A 78 7.95 2.15 0.93
C TYR A 78 7.90 3.34 1.87
N PHE A 79 9.00 3.58 2.57
CA PHE A 79 9.13 4.66 3.52
C PHE A 79 10.37 5.49 3.21
N LYS A 80 10.25 6.77 3.45
CA LYS A 80 11.34 7.73 3.46
C LYS A 80 11.24 8.58 4.73
N HIS A 81 12.29 8.61 5.55
CA HIS A 81 12.30 9.33 6.82
C HIS A 81 11.11 8.98 7.74
N GLY A 82 10.70 7.71 7.78
CA GLY A 82 9.59 7.23 8.60
C GLY A 82 8.19 7.46 8.04
N PHE A 83 8.02 8.18 6.92
CA PHE A 83 6.73 8.42 6.26
C PHE A 83 6.56 7.52 5.04
N LYS A 84 5.33 7.05 4.79
CA LYS A 84 5.03 6.34 3.53
C LYS A 84 5.23 7.30 2.37
N HIS A 85 6.20 6.98 1.52
CA HIS A 85 6.59 7.83 0.41
C HIS A 85 7.21 7.01 -0.71
N ARG A 86 6.78 7.27 -1.95
CA ARG A 86 7.43 6.77 -3.16
C ARG A 86 7.06 7.62 -4.36
N VAL A 87 8.06 8.07 -5.13
CA VAL A 87 7.87 8.96 -6.29
C VAL A 87 7.48 8.18 -7.54
N ASP A 88 8.10 7.02 -7.77
CA ASP A 88 8.03 6.24 -9.01
C ASP A 88 7.06 5.06 -8.96
N GLY A 89 6.18 5.00 -7.96
CA GLY A 89 5.24 3.89 -7.79
C GLY A 89 4.39 3.97 -6.53
N PRO A 90 3.58 2.92 -6.26
CA PRO A 90 2.81 2.87 -5.03
C PRO A 90 3.72 2.69 -3.81
N ALA A 91 3.47 3.46 -2.74
CA ALA A 91 4.17 3.33 -1.47
C ALA A 91 3.62 2.19 -0.59
N TYR A 92 2.46 1.65 -0.92
CA TYR A 92 1.88 0.46 -0.32
C TYR A 92 1.37 -0.49 -1.40
N ILE A 93 1.74 -1.77 -1.28
CA ILE A 93 1.25 -2.84 -2.15
C ILE A 93 0.82 -4.01 -1.27
N GLN A 94 -0.36 -4.55 -1.54
CA GLN A 94 -0.86 -5.80 -0.96
C GLN A 94 -0.99 -6.84 -2.06
N TYR A 95 -0.58 -8.06 -1.73
CA TYR A 95 -0.69 -9.22 -2.60
C TYR A 95 -1.65 -10.27 -2.05
N ASN A 96 -2.17 -11.11 -2.89
CA ASN A 96 -2.81 -12.37 -2.56
C ASN A 96 -1.74 -13.46 -2.34
N GLU A 97 -2.11 -14.59 -1.75
CA GLU A 97 -1.18 -15.70 -1.52
C GLU A 97 -0.57 -16.29 -2.80
N ASP A 98 -1.23 -16.15 -3.94
CA ASP A 98 -0.73 -16.57 -5.26
C ASP A 98 0.27 -15.58 -5.88
N GLY A 99 0.60 -14.48 -5.19
CA GLY A 99 1.50 -13.43 -5.64
C GLY A 99 0.86 -12.38 -6.56
N THR A 100 -0.42 -12.50 -6.90
CA THR A 100 -1.12 -11.47 -7.67
C THR A 100 -1.42 -10.25 -6.81
N LYS A 101 -1.44 -9.06 -7.42
CA LYS A 101 -1.75 -7.82 -6.68
C LYS A 101 -3.23 -7.78 -6.28
N ASN A 102 -3.47 -7.40 -5.02
CA ASN A 102 -4.80 -7.14 -4.47
C ASN A 102 -5.10 -5.64 -4.36
N HIS A 103 -4.09 -4.86 -3.92
CA HIS A 103 -4.28 -3.44 -3.65
C HIS A 103 -2.97 -2.66 -3.84
N GLU A 104 -3.08 -1.42 -4.35
CA GLU A 104 -1.99 -0.45 -4.47
C GLU A 104 -2.46 0.90 -3.95
N SER A 105 -1.57 1.60 -3.21
CA SER A 105 -1.82 2.97 -2.77
C SER A 105 -0.57 3.83 -2.91
N TYR A 106 -0.75 5.01 -3.47
CA TYR A 106 0.28 6.01 -3.70
C TYR A 106 0.24 7.02 -2.56
N PHE A 107 1.37 7.20 -1.90
CA PHE A 107 1.51 8.14 -0.80
C PHE A 107 2.69 9.07 -1.05
N MET A 108 2.50 10.30 -0.67
CA MET A 108 3.53 11.31 -0.53
C MET A 108 3.47 11.83 0.91
N ASP A 109 4.48 11.48 1.71
CA ASP A 109 4.60 11.82 3.14
C ASP A 109 3.33 11.46 3.95
N ASP A 110 2.92 10.17 3.91
CA ASP A 110 1.70 9.59 4.51
C ASP A 110 0.36 10.12 3.96
N ILE A 111 0.38 11.02 2.99
CA ILE A 111 -0.82 11.57 2.37
C ILE A 111 -1.12 10.81 1.07
N LEU A 112 -2.34 10.29 0.92
CA LEU A 112 -2.80 9.71 -0.35
C LEU A 112 -2.80 10.80 -1.42
N HIS A 113 -1.92 10.62 -2.43
CA HIS A 113 -1.76 11.57 -3.52
C HIS A 113 -1.14 10.91 -4.75
N ARG A 114 -1.64 11.26 -5.92
CA ARG A 114 -1.02 10.96 -7.21
C ARG A 114 -1.52 11.94 -8.26
N GLU A 115 -0.60 12.54 -9.04
CA GLU A 115 -0.94 13.56 -10.05
C GLU A 115 -1.47 12.93 -11.36
N ASP A 116 -0.87 11.82 -11.79
CA ASP A 116 -1.05 11.24 -13.13
C ASP A 116 -1.94 10.00 -13.15
N GLY A 117 -2.75 9.77 -12.12
CA GLY A 117 -3.60 8.58 -12.05
C GLY A 117 -4.32 8.39 -10.71
N PRO A 118 -4.97 7.23 -10.52
CA PRO A 118 -5.61 6.92 -9.25
C PRO A 118 -4.55 6.71 -8.16
N ALA A 119 -4.76 7.34 -7.00
CA ALA A 119 -3.90 7.18 -5.84
C ALA A 119 -4.18 5.86 -5.08
N ARG A 120 -5.33 5.22 -5.33
CA ARG A 120 -5.67 3.90 -4.79
C ARG A 120 -6.33 3.03 -5.85
N VAL A 121 -5.87 1.79 -5.95
CA VAL A 121 -6.44 0.78 -6.85
C VAL A 121 -6.63 -0.52 -6.09
N GLN A 122 -7.79 -1.15 -6.21
CA GLN A 122 -8.03 -2.53 -5.76
C GLN A 122 -8.37 -3.41 -6.94
N TYR A 123 -7.98 -4.67 -6.84
CA TYR A 123 -8.17 -5.68 -7.87
C TYR A 123 -9.08 -6.82 -7.40
N TYR A 124 -9.76 -7.47 -8.33
CA TYR A 124 -10.36 -8.77 -8.14
C TYR A 124 -9.29 -9.86 -8.28
N SER A 125 -9.59 -11.07 -7.82
CA SER A 125 -8.71 -12.23 -7.97
C SER A 125 -8.37 -12.61 -9.42
N ASN A 126 -9.20 -12.19 -10.39
CA ASN A 126 -8.94 -12.38 -11.82
C ASN A 126 -8.05 -11.29 -12.44
N GLY A 127 -7.49 -10.37 -11.64
CA GLY A 127 -6.61 -9.28 -12.06
C GLY A 127 -7.32 -8.03 -12.59
N ASN A 128 -8.64 -8.07 -12.82
CA ASN A 128 -9.39 -6.89 -13.21
C ASN A 128 -9.50 -5.90 -12.04
N LYS A 129 -9.53 -4.61 -12.34
CA LYS A 129 -9.74 -3.58 -11.34
C LYS A 129 -11.11 -3.74 -10.69
N LYS A 130 -11.19 -3.57 -9.36
CA LYS A 130 -12.42 -3.56 -8.58
C LYS A 130 -12.88 -2.14 -8.32
N TYR A 131 -11.93 -1.26 -7.99
CA TYR A 131 -12.14 0.19 -7.97
C TYR A 131 -10.82 0.97 -8.16
N GLU A 132 -10.98 2.20 -8.60
CA GLU A 132 -9.96 3.24 -8.66
C GLU A 132 -10.46 4.46 -7.90
N GLU A 133 -9.57 5.09 -7.13
CA GLU A 133 -9.87 6.30 -6.39
C GLU A 133 -8.76 7.33 -6.63
N TYR A 134 -9.15 8.53 -7.05
CA TYR A 134 -8.28 9.66 -7.31
C TYR A 134 -8.26 10.57 -6.09
N TYR A 135 -7.09 10.87 -5.59
CA TYR A 135 -6.89 11.71 -4.41
C TYR A 135 -5.96 12.86 -4.72
N ASN A 136 -6.30 14.03 -4.18
CA ASN A 136 -5.42 15.18 -4.12
C ASN A 136 -5.34 15.64 -2.66
N GLY A 137 -4.12 15.65 -2.10
CA GLY A 137 -3.91 16.07 -0.70
C GLY A 137 -4.74 15.29 0.31
N GLY A 138 -4.90 13.95 0.13
CA GLY A 138 -5.66 13.09 1.05
C GLY A 138 -7.17 13.12 0.89
N SER A 139 -7.71 13.91 -0.03
CA SER A 139 -9.14 14.00 -0.30
C SER A 139 -9.48 13.42 -1.68
N LEU A 140 -10.62 12.71 -1.78
CA LEU A 140 -11.17 12.28 -3.08
C LEU A 140 -11.38 13.52 -3.96
N HIS A 141 -10.68 13.58 -5.09
CA HIS A 141 -10.70 14.71 -6.00
C HIS A 141 -10.28 14.33 -7.40
N ARG A 142 -11.03 14.80 -8.39
CA ARG A 142 -10.63 14.78 -9.79
C ARG A 142 -11.38 15.88 -10.55
N GLU A 143 -10.67 16.67 -11.37
CA GLU A 143 -11.29 17.78 -12.09
C GLU A 143 -11.98 17.34 -13.39
N ASP A 144 -11.38 16.40 -14.11
CA ASP A 144 -11.78 16.00 -15.46
C ASP A 144 -12.51 14.65 -15.53
N GLY A 145 -13.12 14.20 -14.43
CA GLY A 145 -13.82 12.92 -14.40
C GLY A 145 -14.28 12.47 -13.02
N PRO A 146 -14.77 11.23 -12.88
CA PRO A 146 -15.12 10.68 -11.59
C PRO A 146 -13.88 10.46 -10.72
N ALA A 147 -13.95 10.89 -9.45
CA ALA A 147 -12.88 10.67 -8.48
C ALA A 147 -12.86 9.24 -7.94
N LYS A 148 -13.98 8.50 -8.09
CA LYS A 148 -14.04 7.07 -7.80
C LYS A 148 -14.77 6.33 -8.90
N ILE A 149 -14.14 5.24 -9.37
CA ILE A 149 -14.71 4.35 -10.39
C ILE A 149 -14.74 2.94 -9.80
N CYS A 150 -15.92 2.34 -9.77
CA CYS A 150 -16.10 0.95 -9.38
C CYS A 150 -16.37 0.09 -10.61
N TYR A 151 -15.85 -1.12 -10.60
CA TYR A 151 -15.98 -2.06 -11.72
C TYR A 151 -16.68 -3.35 -11.30
N TYR A 152 -17.30 -4.01 -12.23
CA TYR A 152 -17.67 -5.42 -12.14
C TYR A 152 -16.43 -6.29 -12.37
N SER A 153 -16.50 -7.56 -11.97
CA SER A 153 -15.39 -8.52 -12.16
C SER A 153 -15.07 -8.83 -13.64
N ASN A 154 -15.96 -8.47 -14.58
CA ASN A 154 -15.71 -8.57 -16.02
C ASN A 154 -15.01 -7.34 -16.61
N GLY A 155 -14.66 -6.33 -15.79
CA GLY A 155 -14.00 -5.10 -16.20
C GLY A 155 -14.92 -3.96 -16.62
N ASN A 156 -16.22 -4.17 -16.77
CA ASN A 156 -17.16 -3.10 -17.10
C ASN A 156 -17.41 -2.20 -15.88
N ILE A 157 -17.63 -0.91 -16.13
CA ILE A 157 -17.93 0.06 -15.07
C ILE A 157 -19.24 -0.31 -14.38
N ARG A 158 -19.25 -0.30 -13.05
CA ARG A 158 -20.40 -0.51 -12.17
C ARG A 158 -20.96 0.80 -11.62
N ALA A 159 -20.06 1.71 -11.25
CA ALA A 159 -20.42 3.04 -10.73
C ALA A 159 -19.29 4.05 -10.97
N GLU A 160 -19.69 5.29 -11.20
CA GLU A 160 -18.84 6.48 -11.21
C GLU A 160 -19.33 7.44 -10.14
N GLU A 161 -18.42 7.94 -9.31
CA GLU A 161 -18.72 8.88 -8.24
C GLU A 161 -17.82 10.12 -8.41
N TYR A 162 -18.44 11.30 -8.43
CA TYR A 162 -17.78 12.58 -8.67
C TYR A 162 -17.58 13.33 -7.37
N TYR A 163 -16.34 13.67 -7.07
CA TYR A 163 -15.96 14.40 -5.86
C TYR A 163 -15.01 15.54 -6.18
N LYS A 164 -15.16 16.63 -5.44
CA LYS A 164 -14.23 17.74 -5.39
C LYS A 164 -13.85 17.99 -3.93
N TYR A 165 -12.58 17.79 -3.59
CA TYR A 165 -12.04 17.90 -2.22
C TYR A 165 -12.86 17.14 -1.15
N GLY A 166 -13.25 15.89 -1.46
CA GLY A 166 -13.97 14.99 -0.56
C GLY A 166 -15.48 15.21 -0.51
N VAL A 167 -16.02 16.19 -1.22
CA VAL A 167 -17.46 16.49 -1.28
C VAL A 167 -18.01 16.04 -2.64
N TRP A 168 -19.21 15.46 -2.65
CA TRP A 168 -19.90 15.14 -3.90
C TRP A 168 -20.11 16.41 -4.72
N HIS A 169 -19.52 16.43 -5.89
CA HIS A 169 -19.57 17.56 -6.80
C HIS A 169 -19.33 17.11 -8.24
N ARG A 170 -20.14 17.62 -9.16
CA ARG A 170 -19.93 17.47 -10.59
C ARG A 170 -20.21 18.79 -11.28
N ASP A 171 -19.25 19.25 -12.07
CA ASP A 171 -19.44 20.43 -12.91
C ASP A 171 -20.59 20.19 -13.91
N ASN A 172 -21.24 21.26 -14.36
CA ASN A 172 -22.39 21.24 -15.28
C ASN A 172 -23.70 20.65 -14.72
N ASN A 173 -23.89 20.62 -13.39
CA ASN A 173 -25.11 20.10 -12.74
C ASN A 173 -25.47 18.66 -13.14
N GLY A 174 -24.49 17.88 -13.55
CA GLY A 174 -24.68 16.44 -13.82
C GLY A 174 -24.87 15.64 -12.53
N PRO A 175 -25.33 14.37 -12.65
CA PRO A 175 -25.47 13.51 -11.49
C PRO A 175 -24.11 13.24 -10.84
N VAL A 176 -24.05 13.31 -9.50
CA VAL A 176 -22.81 13.06 -8.73
C VAL A 176 -22.46 11.59 -8.60
N ILE A 177 -23.45 10.68 -8.79
CA ILE A 177 -23.22 9.23 -8.90
C ILE A 177 -23.97 8.69 -10.12
N VAL A 178 -23.30 7.85 -10.90
CA VAL A 178 -23.91 7.12 -12.01
C VAL A 178 -23.68 5.63 -11.81
N TYR A 179 -24.76 4.86 -11.77
CA TYR A 179 -24.69 3.40 -11.71
C TYR A 179 -24.98 2.78 -13.08
N TYR A 180 -24.30 1.70 -13.37
CA TYR A 180 -24.42 0.96 -14.64
C TYR A 180 -24.82 -0.50 -14.42
N TYR A 181 -25.53 -1.07 -15.37
CA TYR A 181 -25.67 -2.51 -15.51
C TYR A 181 -24.38 -3.14 -16.05
N LYS A 182 -24.23 -4.45 -15.89
CA LYS A 182 -23.09 -5.19 -16.50
C LYS A 182 -23.00 -5.06 -18.02
N SER A 183 -24.11 -4.71 -18.69
CA SER A 183 -24.16 -4.42 -20.12
C SER A 183 -23.54 -3.08 -20.52
N GLY A 184 -23.24 -2.19 -19.57
CA GLY A 184 -22.75 -0.83 -19.80
C GLY A 184 -23.84 0.23 -19.89
N ASN A 185 -25.13 -0.13 -19.93
CA ASN A 185 -26.23 0.83 -19.93
C ASN A 185 -26.40 1.46 -18.53
N ILE A 186 -26.81 2.74 -18.47
CA ILE A 186 -27.10 3.41 -17.20
C ILE A 186 -28.26 2.70 -16.50
N LYS A 187 -28.08 2.44 -15.20
CA LYS A 187 -29.07 1.81 -14.33
C LYS A 187 -29.85 2.85 -13.52
N SER A 188 -29.13 3.78 -12.91
CA SER A 188 -29.69 4.86 -12.07
C SER A 188 -28.65 5.95 -11.87
N VAL A 189 -29.10 7.13 -11.46
CA VAL A 189 -28.25 8.29 -11.13
C VAL A 189 -28.69 8.91 -9.83
N VAL A 190 -27.74 9.63 -9.17
CA VAL A 190 -27.98 10.47 -7.98
C VAL A 190 -27.46 11.86 -8.32
N SER A 191 -28.28 12.88 -8.10
CA SER A 191 -27.97 14.29 -8.32
C SER A 191 -27.80 15.02 -7.01
#